data_392b379d74e6804a362e30ba8458b388
#
_entry.id   392b379d74e6804a362e30ba8458b388
#
_cell.length_a   1.000
_cell.length_b   1.000
_cell.length_c   1.000
_cell.angle_alpha   90.00
_cell.angle_beta   90.00
_cell.angle_gamma   90.00
#
_symmetry.space_group_name_H-M   'P 1'
#
loop_
_entity.id
_entity.type
_entity.pdbx_description
1 polymer ?
#
loop_
_entity_poly.entity_id
_entity_poly.type
_entity_poly.pdbx_seq_one_letter_code
_entity_poly.pdbx_strand_id
1 'polypeptide(L)'
;MSEEKQHKRRVHYSGKYPKKFEEKYKELNPEKYKDTIEHVISKGNTPAGMHISIMVKEIIDFLDIKPGQTGFDATLGYGGHTRAMLEKLEGQGYMFATDVDPIESEKTKKRLAEAGFGEDILTIKLQNFCTIDEIAKEVGGFDFILADLGVSSMQIDNPERGFSFKVDGPLDLRLNPNAGISAAERLDNISREELSGMLYENSDEPYCEELAKAITDEIRKGNRIDTTTKLRHIIEQTLDFLPEKDKKDIIKKTCQRTFQALRIDVNHEFEVLYEFMEKLPGALKPGGRAAILTFHSGEDKLVKKALKAGYKAGIYSDYSKDVIRPSAQECAQNGRARSTKMRWAVRAE
;
A
#
# COMPACT_ATOMS: atom_id res chain seq x y z
N MET A 1 -48.48 28.58 14.17
CA MET A 1 -47.86 28.61 12.83
C MET A 1 -46.74 27.60 12.86
N SER A 2 -46.95 26.44 12.28
CA SER A 2 -46.01 25.32 12.22
C SER A 2 -45.15 25.51 10.98
N GLU A 3 -43.80 25.62 11.17
CA GLU A 3 -42.86 25.64 10.07
C GLU A 3 -42.79 24.24 9.42
N GLU A 4 -43.22 24.14 8.18
CA GLU A 4 -43.04 22.99 7.33
C GLU A 4 -41.55 22.84 7.00
N LYS A 5 -40.90 21.83 7.57
CA LYS A 5 -39.57 21.41 7.15
C LYS A 5 -39.64 20.81 5.74
N GLN A 6 -39.17 21.56 4.75
CA GLN A 6 -38.99 21.08 3.38
C GLN A 6 -38.04 19.90 3.34
N HIS A 7 -38.55 18.72 3.04
CA HIS A 7 -37.78 17.49 2.82
C HIS A 7 -36.95 17.63 1.55
N LYS A 8 -35.67 17.98 1.67
CA LYS A 8 -34.71 17.90 0.55
C LYS A 8 -34.54 16.44 0.15
N ARG A 9 -34.96 16.08 -1.08
CA ARG A 9 -34.70 14.75 -1.67
C ARG A 9 -33.20 14.44 -1.62
N ARG A 10 -32.84 13.34 -1.00
CA ARG A 10 -31.47 12.80 -1.07
C ARG A 10 -31.08 12.55 -2.52
N VAL A 11 -29.88 12.97 -2.92
CA VAL A 11 -29.32 12.70 -4.24
C VAL A 11 -29.19 11.19 -4.41
N HIS A 12 -29.89 10.64 -5.36
CA HIS A 12 -29.90 9.19 -5.65
C HIS A 12 -28.61 8.81 -6.36
N TYR A 13 -27.74 8.05 -5.73
CA TYR A 13 -26.57 7.46 -6.37
C TYR A 13 -27.00 6.32 -7.30
N SER A 14 -26.75 6.46 -8.60
CA SER A 14 -27.05 5.45 -9.61
C SER A 14 -25.97 4.34 -9.75
N GLY A 15 -25.05 4.22 -8.79
CA GLY A 15 -23.95 3.24 -8.85
C GLY A 15 -23.53 2.73 -7.48
N LYS A 16 -22.98 1.51 -7.46
CA LYS A 16 -22.57 0.80 -6.23
C LYS A 16 -21.38 1.46 -5.49
N TYR A 17 -20.62 2.34 -6.18
CA TYR A 17 -19.46 3.05 -5.63
C TYR A 17 -19.39 4.49 -6.16
N PRO A 18 -19.06 5.50 -5.31
CA PRO A 18 -18.83 6.87 -5.76
C PRO A 18 -17.65 6.93 -6.73
N LYS A 19 -17.77 7.75 -7.79
CA LYS A 19 -16.71 7.90 -8.81
C LYS A 19 -15.73 9.02 -8.47
N LYS A 20 -16.18 10.04 -7.72
CA LYS A 20 -15.33 11.17 -7.33
C LYS A 20 -14.56 10.85 -6.06
N PHE A 21 -13.31 11.30 -6.00
CA PHE A 21 -12.42 11.10 -4.85
C PHE A 21 -13.03 11.61 -3.54
N GLU A 22 -13.53 12.85 -3.53
CA GLU A 22 -14.16 13.48 -2.35
C GLU A 22 -15.44 12.77 -1.86
N GLU A 23 -16.16 12.12 -2.77
CA GLU A 23 -17.37 11.37 -2.43
C GLU A 23 -17.04 9.97 -1.90
N LYS A 24 -15.86 9.46 -2.23
CA LYS A 24 -15.36 8.18 -1.77
C LYS A 24 -14.74 8.30 -0.38
N TYR A 25 -14.03 9.41 -0.12
CA TYR A 25 -13.37 9.71 1.15
C TYR A 25 -14.10 10.87 1.84
N LYS A 26 -15.28 10.57 2.39
CA LYS A 26 -16.20 11.54 3.00
C LYS A 26 -15.60 12.26 4.22
N GLU A 27 -14.66 11.62 4.90
CA GLU A 27 -13.91 12.19 6.02
C GLU A 27 -13.05 13.40 5.64
N LEU A 28 -12.71 13.56 4.37
CA LEU A 28 -12.00 14.75 3.89
C LEU A 28 -12.91 15.98 3.78
N ASN A 29 -14.25 15.80 3.90
CA ASN A 29 -15.25 16.85 3.92
C ASN A 29 -16.22 16.66 5.10
N PRO A 30 -15.74 16.79 6.35
CA PRO A 30 -16.52 16.47 7.55
C PRO A 30 -17.79 17.32 7.68
N GLU A 31 -17.77 18.59 7.28
CA GLU A 31 -18.95 19.45 7.33
C GLU A 31 -20.10 18.97 6.43
N LYS A 32 -19.77 18.44 5.26
CA LYS A 32 -20.75 17.96 4.27
C LYS A 32 -21.32 16.59 4.61
N TYR A 33 -20.55 15.73 5.30
CA TYR A 33 -20.87 14.31 5.52
C TYR A 33 -20.92 13.92 7.00
N LYS A 34 -21.10 14.88 7.92
CA LYS A 34 -21.08 14.70 9.37
C LYS A 34 -21.91 13.51 9.85
N ASP A 35 -23.19 13.47 9.47
CA ASP A 35 -24.12 12.39 9.86
C ASP A 35 -23.67 11.01 9.36
N THR A 36 -23.03 10.97 8.20
CA THR A 36 -22.52 9.71 7.61
C THR A 36 -21.27 9.23 8.36
N ILE A 37 -20.40 10.15 8.71
CA ILE A 37 -19.16 9.88 9.48
C ILE A 37 -19.54 9.39 10.88
N GLU A 38 -20.45 10.08 11.58
CA GLU A 38 -20.93 9.70 12.91
C GLU A 38 -21.60 8.31 12.90
N HIS A 39 -22.37 8.00 11.87
CA HIS A 39 -23.00 6.68 11.72
C HIS A 39 -21.97 5.56 11.49
N VAL A 40 -20.87 5.85 10.78
CA VAL A 40 -19.79 4.89 10.54
C VAL A 40 -19.00 4.64 11.82
N ILE A 41 -18.69 5.71 12.58
CA ILE A 41 -18.03 5.62 13.89
C ILE A 41 -18.88 4.81 14.87
N SER A 42 -20.19 5.06 14.92
CA SER A 42 -21.11 4.35 15.82
C SER A 42 -21.19 2.84 15.56
N LYS A 43 -20.80 2.39 14.35
CA LYS A 43 -20.69 0.98 13.98
C LYS A 43 -19.32 0.36 14.25
N GLY A 44 -18.42 1.08 14.92
CA GLY A 44 -17.06 0.61 15.20
C GLY A 44 -16.12 0.58 13.98
N ASN A 45 -16.53 1.22 12.88
CA ASN A 45 -15.70 1.36 11.68
C ASN A 45 -14.91 2.67 11.73
N THR A 46 -13.78 2.73 11.03
CA THR A 46 -13.05 4.00 10.87
C THR A 46 -13.86 5.00 10.05
N PRO A 47 -13.77 6.31 10.32
CA PRO A 47 -14.52 7.36 9.61
C PRO A 47 -14.39 7.33 8.09
N ALA A 48 -13.29 6.85 7.58
CA ALA A 48 -13.08 6.54 6.17
C ALA A 48 -14.06 5.48 5.62
N GLY A 49 -15.00 5.02 6.39
CA GLY A 49 -16.16 4.16 6.05
C GLY A 49 -16.05 3.16 4.90
N MET A 50 -14.97 3.21 4.17
CA MET A 50 -14.63 2.41 3.01
C MET A 50 -13.17 1.94 3.01
N HIS A 51 -12.37 2.38 3.98
CA HIS A 51 -10.99 1.91 4.14
C HIS A 51 -10.94 0.92 5.30
N ILE A 52 -11.33 -0.31 5.03
CA ILE A 52 -11.11 -1.42 5.96
C ILE A 52 -9.69 -1.92 5.66
N SER A 53 -8.82 -1.85 6.67
CA SER A 53 -7.50 -2.48 6.59
C SER A 53 -7.66 -3.97 6.31
N ILE A 54 -6.83 -4.49 5.42
CA ILE A 54 -6.97 -5.86 4.92
C ILE A 54 -6.43 -6.86 5.95
N MET A 55 -7.15 -7.98 6.17
CA MET A 55 -6.71 -9.10 7.00
C MET A 55 -6.38 -8.73 8.46
N VAL A 56 -7.06 -7.73 9.02
CA VAL A 56 -6.81 -7.29 10.41
C VAL A 56 -6.94 -8.45 11.39
N LYS A 57 -7.98 -9.27 11.23
CA LYS A 57 -8.20 -10.42 12.12
C LYS A 57 -7.05 -11.41 12.06
N GLU A 58 -6.65 -11.83 10.87
CA GLU A 58 -5.58 -12.81 10.65
C GLU A 58 -4.23 -12.31 11.18
N ILE A 59 -3.95 -11.00 11.00
CA ILE A 59 -2.75 -10.35 11.51
C ILE A 59 -2.73 -10.37 13.04
N ILE A 60 -3.80 -9.88 13.67
CA ILE A 60 -3.90 -9.80 15.14
C ILE A 60 -3.88 -11.19 15.77
N ASP A 61 -4.59 -12.15 15.20
CA ASP A 61 -4.60 -13.54 15.67
C ASP A 61 -3.19 -14.17 15.61
N PHE A 62 -2.43 -13.89 14.53
CA PHE A 62 -1.08 -14.42 14.40
C PHE A 62 -0.08 -13.67 15.30
N LEU A 63 -0.09 -12.36 15.35
CA LEU A 63 0.87 -11.58 16.15
C LEU A 63 0.71 -11.86 17.65
N ASP A 64 -0.47 -12.24 18.10
CA ASP A 64 -0.78 -12.64 19.49
C ASP A 64 -0.29 -11.63 20.52
N ILE A 65 -0.60 -10.35 20.23
CA ILE A 65 -0.11 -9.18 20.97
C ILE A 65 -0.59 -9.20 22.42
N LYS A 66 0.33 -8.95 23.35
CA LYS A 66 0.07 -8.88 24.78
C LYS A 66 0.39 -7.49 25.35
N PRO A 67 -0.33 -7.02 26.38
CA PRO A 67 0.05 -5.84 27.13
C PRO A 67 1.52 -5.89 27.59
N GLY A 68 2.20 -4.77 27.53
CA GLY A 68 3.63 -4.63 27.90
C GLY A 68 4.62 -4.89 26.76
N GLN A 69 4.18 -5.36 25.62
CA GLN A 69 5.04 -5.63 24.46
C GLN A 69 5.40 -4.34 23.68
N THR A 70 6.47 -4.43 22.90
CA THR A 70 6.92 -3.39 21.98
C THR A 70 6.73 -3.87 20.54
N GLY A 71 6.00 -3.08 19.73
CA GLY A 71 5.68 -3.42 18.35
C GLY A 71 6.23 -2.44 17.32
N PHE A 72 6.26 -2.90 16.07
CA PHE A 72 6.64 -2.09 14.92
C PHE A 72 5.68 -2.26 13.75
N ASP A 73 5.18 -1.14 13.23
CA ASP A 73 4.45 -1.09 11.96
C ASP A 73 5.35 -0.45 10.88
N ALA A 74 5.81 -1.25 9.93
CA ALA A 74 6.70 -0.81 8.85
C ALA A 74 6.01 0.16 7.88
N THR A 75 4.68 0.15 7.84
CA THR A 75 3.86 0.76 6.78
C THR A 75 2.62 1.42 7.39
N LEU A 76 2.82 2.52 8.12
CA LEU A 76 1.77 3.23 8.86
C LEU A 76 0.50 3.48 8.01
N GLY A 77 0.68 4.02 6.80
CA GLY A 77 -0.41 4.35 5.88
C GLY A 77 -1.55 5.12 6.55
N TYR A 78 -2.76 4.59 6.46
CA TYR A 78 -3.95 5.18 7.12
C TYR A 78 -3.99 4.93 8.63
N GLY A 79 -3.16 4.02 9.17
CA GLY A 79 -3.07 3.71 10.59
C GLY A 79 -4.10 2.69 11.10
N GLY A 80 -4.82 2.01 10.22
CA GLY A 80 -5.84 1.04 10.65
C GLY A 80 -5.26 -0.20 11.32
N HIS A 81 -4.17 -0.74 10.79
CA HIS A 81 -3.42 -1.83 11.42
C HIS A 81 -2.74 -1.36 12.71
N THR A 82 -2.05 -0.20 12.66
CA THR A 82 -1.44 0.40 13.86
C THR A 82 -2.44 0.54 14.99
N ARG A 83 -3.63 1.08 14.69
CA ARG A 83 -4.71 1.21 15.67
C ARG A 83 -5.14 -0.13 16.25
N ALA A 84 -5.37 -1.14 15.40
CA ALA A 84 -5.79 -2.46 15.86
C ALA A 84 -4.74 -3.14 16.75
N MET A 85 -3.45 -2.93 16.47
CA MET A 85 -2.35 -3.41 17.30
C MET A 85 -2.27 -2.65 18.63
N LEU A 86 -2.41 -1.31 18.64
CA LEU A 86 -2.45 -0.48 19.83
C LEU A 86 -3.60 -0.83 20.78
N GLU A 87 -4.78 -1.13 20.22
CA GLU A 87 -5.94 -1.60 20.99
C GLU A 87 -5.63 -2.91 21.75
N LYS A 88 -4.78 -3.80 21.20
CA LYS A 88 -4.35 -5.04 21.86
C LYS A 88 -3.32 -4.83 22.96
N LEU A 89 -2.58 -3.74 22.94
CA LEU A 89 -1.67 -3.38 24.02
C LEU A 89 -2.39 -2.86 25.27
N GLU A 90 -3.67 -2.50 25.19
CA GLU A 90 -4.51 -2.07 26.32
C GLU A 90 -3.89 -0.93 27.12
N GLY A 91 -3.19 -0.01 26.44
CA GLY A 91 -2.47 1.10 27.08
C GLY A 91 -1.19 0.70 27.82
N GLN A 92 -0.75 -0.55 27.68
CA GLN A 92 0.49 -1.06 28.26
C GLN A 92 1.41 -1.54 27.13
N GLY A 93 2.59 -0.95 27.02
CA GLY A 93 3.53 -1.24 25.94
C GLY A 93 3.78 -0.05 25.04
N TYR A 94 4.41 -0.28 23.90
CA TYR A 94 4.80 0.81 23.01
C TYR A 94 4.84 0.37 21.54
N MET A 95 4.49 1.28 20.64
CA MET A 95 4.61 1.03 19.21
C MET A 95 5.46 2.09 18.51
N PHE A 96 6.22 1.61 17.55
CA PHE A 96 6.86 2.45 16.53
C PHE A 96 6.19 2.19 15.19
N ALA A 97 6.03 3.24 14.40
CA ALA A 97 5.52 3.12 13.05
C ALA A 97 6.35 3.99 12.10
N THR A 98 6.53 3.52 10.88
CA THR A 98 7.23 4.28 9.83
C THR A 98 6.33 4.49 8.61
N ASP A 99 6.55 5.60 7.93
CA ASP A 99 6.03 5.86 6.59
C ASP A 99 6.99 6.77 5.85
N VAL A 100 7.04 6.68 4.53
CA VAL A 100 7.82 7.58 3.68
C VAL A 100 6.99 8.74 3.12
N ASP A 101 5.66 8.65 3.20
CA ASP A 101 4.72 9.66 2.72
C ASP A 101 4.49 10.74 3.81
N PRO A 102 5.04 11.96 3.65
CA PRO A 102 4.89 13.01 4.67
C PRO A 102 3.44 13.49 4.80
N ILE A 103 2.65 13.39 3.72
CA ILE A 103 1.27 13.89 3.68
C ILE A 103 0.36 12.93 4.46
N GLU A 104 0.46 11.64 4.17
CA GLU A 104 -0.38 10.64 4.83
C GLU A 104 0.07 10.39 6.29
N SER A 105 1.38 10.42 6.56
CA SER A 105 1.92 10.27 7.92
C SER A 105 1.39 11.34 8.87
N GLU A 106 1.39 12.62 8.47
CA GLU A 106 0.89 13.73 9.31
C GLU A 106 -0.62 13.60 9.58
N LYS A 107 -1.41 13.26 8.55
CA LYS A 107 -2.85 13.03 8.71
C LYS A 107 -3.15 11.87 9.64
N THR A 108 -2.36 10.79 9.53
CA THR A 108 -2.53 9.58 10.34
C THR A 108 -2.12 9.84 11.79
N LYS A 109 -1.03 10.58 12.02
CA LYS A 109 -0.61 11.00 13.37
C LYS A 109 -1.75 11.74 14.08
N LYS A 110 -2.36 12.70 13.43
CA LYS A 110 -3.53 13.43 13.95
C LYS A 110 -4.69 12.50 14.29
N ARG A 111 -5.06 11.64 13.35
CA ARG A 111 -6.19 10.70 13.50
C ARG A 111 -6.00 9.72 14.65
N LEU A 112 -4.80 9.20 14.84
CA LEU A 112 -4.49 8.29 15.94
C LEU A 112 -4.48 9.03 17.28
N ALA A 113 -3.95 10.25 17.33
CA ALA A 113 -4.00 11.09 18.54
C ALA A 113 -5.44 11.43 18.95
N GLU A 114 -6.31 11.78 18.00
CA GLU A 114 -7.75 12.00 18.24
C GLU A 114 -8.49 10.73 18.71
N ALA A 115 -7.99 9.56 18.34
CA ALA A 115 -8.47 8.26 18.83
C ALA A 115 -7.90 7.85 20.20
N GLY A 116 -7.08 8.70 20.82
CA GLY A 116 -6.49 8.44 22.14
C GLY A 116 -5.13 7.76 22.14
N PHE A 117 -4.48 7.65 20.97
CA PHE A 117 -3.16 7.05 20.81
C PHE A 117 -2.11 8.15 20.55
N GLY A 118 -1.60 8.74 21.62
CA GLY A 118 -0.63 9.82 21.58
C GLY A 118 0.83 9.34 21.62
N GLU A 119 1.74 10.30 21.79
CA GLU A 119 3.20 10.05 21.82
C GLU A 119 3.65 9.26 23.07
N ASP A 120 2.79 9.07 24.04
CA ASP A 120 3.00 8.25 25.25
C ASP A 120 3.02 6.75 24.94
N ILE A 121 2.42 6.31 23.83
CA ILE A 121 2.34 4.90 23.44
C ILE A 121 2.71 4.64 21.98
N LEU A 122 2.87 5.68 21.16
CA LEU A 122 3.18 5.57 19.73
C LEU A 122 4.18 6.61 19.27
N THR A 123 5.29 6.17 18.68
CA THR A 123 6.20 7.02 17.90
C THR A 123 6.04 6.76 16.41
N ILE A 124 5.75 7.81 15.64
CA ILE A 124 5.72 7.76 14.17
C ILE A 124 6.97 8.45 13.63
N LYS A 125 7.77 7.73 12.82
CA LYS A 125 8.97 8.24 12.18
C LYS A 125 8.76 8.35 10.66
N LEU A 126 9.01 9.54 10.09
CA LEU A 126 8.97 9.76 8.63
C LEU A 126 10.28 9.24 8.01
N GLN A 127 10.36 7.94 7.79
CA GLN A 127 11.53 7.28 7.24
C GLN A 127 11.15 5.95 6.59
N ASN A 128 12.07 5.39 5.80
CA ASN A 128 11.85 4.11 5.16
C ASN A 128 11.96 2.96 6.18
N PHE A 129 11.09 1.97 6.07
CA PHE A 129 11.08 0.81 6.97
C PHE A 129 12.34 -0.07 6.88
N CYS A 130 13.16 0.05 5.84
CA CYS A 130 14.45 -0.66 5.77
C CYS A 130 15.44 -0.20 6.84
N THR A 131 15.18 0.91 7.54
CA THR A 131 15.96 1.38 8.69
C THR A 131 15.51 0.79 10.03
N ILE A 132 14.73 -0.28 10.01
CA ILE A 132 14.18 -0.95 11.21
C ILE A 132 15.26 -1.31 12.25
N ASP A 133 16.46 -1.67 11.80
CA ASP A 133 17.57 -2.03 12.69
C ASP A 133 18.05 -0.87 13.57
N GLU A 134 17.95 0.37 13.09
CA GLU A 134 18.27 1.57 13.86
C GLU A 134 17.28 1.73 15.01
N ILE A 135 15.97 1.62 14.72
CA ILE A 135 14.91 1.73 15.73
C ILE A 135 14.97 0.54 16.69
N ALA A 136 15.20 -0.66 16.19
CA ALA A 136 15.32 -1.85 17.03
C ALA A 136 16.47 -1.74 18.06
N LYS A 137 17.61 -1.13 17.68
CA LYS A 137 18.72 -0.86 18.61
C LYS A 137 18.33 0.10 19.73
N GLU A 138 17.50 1.11 19.45
CA GLU A 138 17.03 2.07 20.47
C GLU A 138 16.19 1.39 21.57
N VAL A 139 15.43 0.32 21.21
CA VAL A 139 14.42 -0.29 22.09
C VAL A 139 14.72 -1.73 22.49
N GLY A 140 15.82 -2.31 22.04
CA GLY A 140 16.19 -3.70 22.34
C GLY A 140 15.39 -4.74 21.55
N GLY A 141 14.85 -4.37 20.39
CA GLY A 141 14.09 -5.24 19.50
C GLY A 141 12.57 -5.19 19.74
N PHE A 142 11.83 -5.84 18.86
CA PHE A 142 10.37 -5.86 18.81
C PHE A 142 9.80 -7.24 19.13
N ASP A 143 8.71 -7.27 19.88
CA ASP A 143 7.94 -8.48 20.16
C ASP A 143 7.08 -8.87 18.95
N PHE A 144 6.60 -7.86 18.21
CA PHE A 144 5.83 -8.08 17.00
C PHE A 144 6.12 -7.00 15.93
N ILE A 145 6.10 -7.42 14.66
CA ILE A 145 6.34 -6.56 13.50
C ILE A 145 5.27 -6.83 12.45
N LEU A 146 4.72 -5.77 11.88
CA LEU A 146 3.86 -5.81 10.70
C LEU A 146 4.49 -5.04 9.55
N ALA A 147 4.39 -5.57 8.33
CA ALA A 147 4.62 -4.84 7.09
C ALA A 147 3.45 -5.08 6.13
N ASP A 148 2.69 -4.03 5.80
CA ASP A 148 1.61 -4.04 4.80
C ASP A 148 2.12 -3.34 3.53
N LEU A 149 2.75 -4.12 2.63
CA LEU A 149 3.51 -3.58 1.50
C LEU A 149 2.61 -2.93 0.43
N GLY A 150 3.23 -2.09 -0.40
CA GLY A 150 2.59 -1.43 -1.52
C GLY A 150 2.01 -0.05 -1.20
N VAL A 151 0.91 0.31 -1.86
CA VAL A 151 0.31 1.64 -1.79
C VAL A 151 -1.09 1.61 -1.22
N SER A 152 -1.43 2.63 -0.45
CA SER A 152 -2.76 2.76 0.14
C SER A 152 -3.83 3.04 -0.93
N SER A 153 -5.07 2.68 -0.62
CA SER A 153 -6.20 3.01 -1.49
C SER A 153 -6.36 4.51 -1.72
N MET A 154 -6.03 5.34 -0.73
CA MET A 154 -6.10 6.80 -0.83
C MET A 154 -5.07 7.34 -1.81
N GLN A 155 -3.84 6.81 -1.77
CA GLN A 155 -2.80 7.17 -2.75
C GLN A 155 -3.21 6.79 -4.17
N ILE A 156 -3.75 5.57 -4.39
CA ILE A 156 -4.21 5.13 -5.72
C ILE A 156 -5.35 5.99 -6.25
N ASP A 157 -6.27 6.40 -5.39
CA ASP A 157 -7.48 7.12 -5.81
C ASP A 157 -7.26 8.64 -5.93
N ASN A 158 -6.13 9.17 -5.44
CA ASN A 158 -5.75 10.57 -5.60
C ASN A 158 -5.10 10.79 -6.98
N PRO A 159 -5.74 11.53 -7.91
CA PRO A 159 -5.20 11.76 -9.25
C PRO A 159 -3.84 12.46 -9.24
N GLU A 160 -3.60 13.37 -8.29
CA GLU A 160 -2.36 14.15 -8.17
C GLU A 160 -1.12 13.29 -7.84
N ARG A 161 -1.34 12.05 -7.40
CA ARG A 161 -0.25 11.12 -7.09
C ARG A 161 0.14 10.21 -8.28
N GLY A 162 -0.68 10.17 -9.33
CA GLY A 162 -0.40 9.44 -10.56
C GLY A 162 -0.47 7.90 -10.49
N PHE A 163 -0.91 7.30 -9.39
CA PHE A 163 -0.93 5.83 -9.23
C PHE A 163 -2.02 5.13 -10.05
N SER A 164 -2.95 5.87 -10.63
CA SER A 164 -4.07 5.31 -11.40
C SER A 164 -4.10 5.80 -12.84
N PHE A 165 -4.10 4.87 -13.79
CA PHE A 165 -4.29 5.17 -15.22
C PHE A 165 -5.75 5.45 -15.61
N LYS A 166 -6.70 5.44 -14.67
CA LYS A 166 -8.14 5.62 -14.93
C LYS A 166 -8.55 7.07 -15.02
N VAL A 167 -7.85 7.95 -14.36
CA VAL A 167 -8.09 9.39 -14.29
C VAL A 167 -6.79 10.10 -14.67
N ASP A 168 -6.91 11.22 -15.37
CA ASP A 168 -5.74 12.02 -15.73
C ASP A 168 -5.13 12.67 -14.50
N GLY A 169 -3.80 12.72 -14.48
CA GLY A 169 -2.99 13.30 -13.43
C GLY A 169 -1.51 13.24 -13.80
N PRO A 170 -0.62 13.90 -13.04
CA PRO A 170 0.81 13.83 -13.28
C PRO A 170 1.32 12.39 -13.18
N LEU A 171 2.23 11.98 -14.05
CA LEU A 171 2.88 10.67 -13.99
C LEU A 171 4.00 10.71 -12.95
N ASP A 172 3.63 10.76 -11.66
CA ASP A 172 4.57 10.89 -10.55
C ASP A 172 4.99 9.52 -9.98
N LEU A 173 4.08 8.77 -9.38
CA LEU A 173 4.25 7.44 -8.78
C LEU A 173 5.18 7.37 -7.56
N ARG A 174 5.71 8.48 -7.06
CA ARG A 174 6.54 8.49 -5.84
C ARG A 174 5.68 8.31 -4.59
N LEU A 175 6.13 7.50 -3.66
CA LEU A 175 5.53 7.40 -2.33
C LEU A 175 5.81 8.66 -1.50
N ASN A 176 7.03 9.20 -1.60
CA ASN A 176 7.37 10.51 -1.05
C ASN A 176 7.46 11.54 -2.20
N PRO A 177 6.48 12.44 -2.37
CA PRO A 177 6.50 13.42 -3.47
C PRO A 177 7.62 14.46 -3.35
N ASN A 178 8.27 14.56 -2.19
CA ASN A 178 9.34 15.51 -1.92
C ASN A 178 10.74 14.92 -2.15
N ALA A 179 10.86 13.65 -2.54
CA ALA A 179 12.15 12.97 -2.71
C ALA A 179 12.19 12.11 -3.98
N GLY A 180 13.38 11.95 -4.53
CA GLY A 180 13.60 11.17 -5.76
C GLY A 180 13.07 11.84 -7.02
N ILE A 181 13.04 11.09 -8.11
CA ILE A 181 12.54 11.53 -9.42
C ILE A 181 11.17 10.91 -9.69
N SER A 182 10.30 11.65 -10.36
CA SER A 182 9.00 11.14 -10.81
C SER A 182 9.13 10.09 -11.91
N ALA A 183 8.08 9.30 -12.14
CA ALA A 183 8.08 8.36 -13.25
C ALA A 183 8.18 9.05 -14.61
N ALA A 184 7.65 10.26 -14.76
CA ALA A 184 7.83 11.06 -15.96
C ALA A 184 9.30 11.41 -16.19
N GLU A 185 10.01 11.90 -15.17
CA GLU A 185 11.45 12.22 -15.24
C GLU A 185 12.29 10.96 -15.45
N ARG A 186 11.88 9.83 -14.88
CA ARG A 186 12.54 8.53 -15.11
C ARG A 186 12.44 8.11 -16.56
N LEU A 187 11.25 8.25 -17.18
CA LEU A 187 11.04 7.94 -18.59
C LEU A 187 11.83 8.87 -19.52
N ASP A 188 12.00 10.14 -19.18
CA ASP A 188 12.80 11.09 -19.98
C ASP A 188 14.28 10.65 -20.14
N ASN A 189 14.80 9.84 -19.21
CA ASN A 189 16.22 9.49 -19.11
C ASN A 189 16.54 8.00 -19.24
N ILE A 190 15.54 7.13 -19.42
CA ILE A 190 15.75 5.68 -19.49
C ILE A 190 16.06 5.22 -20.92
N SER A 191 16.98 4.27 -21.08
CA SER A 191 17.19 3.61 -22.38
C SER A 191 16.07 2.62 -22.69
N ARG A 192 15.94 2.25 -23.96
CA ARG A 192 14.95 1.25 -24.40
C ARG A 192 15.19 -0.10 -23.72
N GLU A 193 16.43 -0.53 -23.70
CA GLU A 193 16.87 -1.81 -23.14
C GLU A 193 16.60 -1.87 -21.64
N GLU A 194 16.91 -0.79 -20.93
CA GLU A 194 16.65 -0.67 -19.50
C GLU A 194 15.15 -0.65 -19.19
N LEU A 195 14.36 0.08 -19.97
CA LEU A 195 12.90 0.13 -19.82
C LEU A 195 12.27 -1.24 -20.06
N SER A 196 12.69 -1.95 -21.10
CA SER A 196 12.20 -3.31 -21.36
C SER A 196 12.53 -4.25 -20.20
N GLY A 197 13.79 -4.23 -19.74
CA GLY A 197 14.22 -5.02 -18.57
C GLY A 197 13.40 -4.70 -17.31
N MET A 198 13.21 -3.43 -17.00
CA MET A 198 12.42 -2.97 -15.86
C MET A 198 10.96 -3.43 -15.92
N LEU A 199 10.30 -3.31 -17.08
CA LEU A 199 8.92 -3.76 -17.28
C LEU A 199 8.80 -5.28 -17.08
N TYR A 200 9.77 -6.04 -17.57
CA TYR A 200 9.78 -7.49 -17.41
C TYR A 200 10.07 -7.90 -15.95
N GLU A 201 11.14 -7.39 -15.36
CA GLU A 201 11.59 -7.80 -14.02
C GLU A 201 10.63 -7.38 -12.90
N ASN A 202 10.07 -6.16 -12.99
CA ASN A 202 9.21 -5.62 -11.93
C ASN A 202 7.75 -6.09 -12.02
N SER A 203 7.28 -6.53 -13.19
CA SER A 203 5.86 -6.85 -13.35
C SER A 203 5.51 -8.03 -14.25
N ASP A 204 6.50 -8.77 -14.75
CA ASP A 204 6.31 -9.87 -15.71
C ASP A 204 5.49 -9.38 -16.94
N GLU A 205 5.74 -8.13 -17.45
CA GLU A 205 5.00 -7.57 -18.59
C GLU A 205 5.39 -8.28 -19.91
N PRO A 206 4.47 -8.99 -20.59
CA PRO A 206 4.81 -9.76 -21.78
C PRO A 206 5.10 -8.90 -23.02
N TYR A 207 4.63 -7.66 -23.06
CA TYR A 207 4.85 -6.72 -24.17
C TYR A 207 5.92 -5.68 -23.86
N CYS A 208 6.87 -6.03 -23.00
CA CYS A 208 7.91 -5.12 -22.52
C CYS A 208 8.74 -4.51 -23.64
N GLU A 209 9.08 -5.27 -24.68
CA GLU A 209 9.87 -4.80 -25.81
C GLU A 209 9.10 -3.80 -26.69
N GLU A 210 7.85 -4.11 -27.01
CA GLU A 210 6.97 -3.26 -27.81
C GLU A 210 6.67 -1.94 -27.09
N LEU A 211 6.39 -2.02 -25.79
CA LEU A 211 6.12 -0.85 -24.96
C LEU A 211 7.38 0.02 -24.81
N ALA A 212 8.53 -0.58 -24.50
CA ALA A 212 9.78 0.15 -24.37
C ALA A 212 10.14 0.88 -25.65
N LYS A 213 9.94 0.22 -26.82
CA LYS A 213 10.13 0.87 -28.13
C LYS A 213 9.17 2.06 -28.30
N ALA A 214 7.87 1.84 -28.11
CA ALA A 214 6.87 2.87 -28.34
C ALA A 214 7.08 4.11 -27.43
N ILE A 215 7.34 3.87 -26.14
CA ILE A 215 7.59 4.92 -25.15
C ILE A 215 8.85 5.74 -25.52
N THR A 216 9.96 5.06 -25.79
CA THR A 216 11.22 5.76 -26.13
C THR A 216 11.16 6.45 -27.47
N ASP A 217 10.42 5.92 -28.45
CA ASP A 217 10.21 6.57 -29.75
C ASP A 217 9.40 7.87 -29.61
N GLU A 218 8.37 7.90 -28.75
CA GLU A 218 7.60 9.12 -28.46
C GLU A 218 8.48 10.20 -27.78
N ILE A 219 9.29 9.81 -26.81
CA ILE A 219 10.22 10.73 -26.12
C ILE A 219 11.24 11.29 -27.11
N ARG A 220 11.81 10.48 -28.01
CA ARG A 220 12.74 10.93 -29.07
C ARG A 220 12.13 11.92 -30.06
N LYS A 221 10.81 11.85 -30.30
CA LYS A 221 10.05 12.80 -31.11
C LYS A 221 9.80 14.13 -30.36
N GLY A 222 10.18 14.23 -29.09
CA GLY A 222 9.94 15.39 -28.22
C GLY A 222 8.58 15.35 -27.50
N ASN A 223 7.85 14.24 -27.58
CA ASN A 223 6.58 14.05 -26.89
C ASN A 223 6.81 13.54 -25.47
N ARG A 224 6.90 14.45 -24.52
CA ARG A 224 7.07 14.10 -23.12
C ARG A 224 5.85 13.36 -22.56
N ILE A 225 6.09 12.27 -21.83
CA ILE A 225 5.05 11.44 -21.19
C ILE A 225 4.94 11.85 -19.73
N ASP A 226 4.24 12.93 -19.46
CA ASP A 226 4.13 13.58 -18.16
C ASP A 226 2.79 13.33 -17.45
N THR A 227 1.83 12.66 -18.10
CA THR A 227 0.54 12.31 -17.47
C THR A 227 0.19 10.84 -17.61
N THR A 228 -0.64 10.38 -16.69
CA THR A 228 -1.13 8.99 -16.62
C THR A 228 -1.89 8.60 -17.88
N THR A 229 -2.68 9.51 -18.45
CA THR A 229 -3.47 9.24 -19.65
C THR A 229 -2.62 9.21 -20.92
N LYS A 230 -1.54 10.02 -21.01
CA LYS A 230 -0.58 9.92 -22.11
C LYS A 230 0.08 8.54 -22.17
N LEU A 231 0.58 8.06 -21.01
CA LEU A 231 1.17 6.72 -20.94
C LEU A 231 0.16 5.64 -21.30
N ARG A 232 -1.06 5.72 -20.76
CA ARG A 232 -2.13 4.80 -21.09
C ARG A 232 -2.44 4.80 -22.59
N HIS A 233 -2.50 5.96 -23.25
CA HIS A 233 -2.78 6.07 -24.67
C HIS A 233 -1.69 5.41 -25.52
N ILE A 234 -0.42 5.56 -25.14
CA ILE A 234 0.69 4.87 -25.82
C ILE A 234 0.53 3.34 -25.70
N ILE A 235 0.16 2.85 -24.52
CA ILE A 235 -0.10 1.41 -24.32
C ILE A 235 -1.26 0.93 -25.21
N GLU A 236 -2.35 1.69 -25.25
CA GLU A 236 -3.52 1.38 -26.08
C GLU A 236 -3.14 1.31 -27.57
N GLN A 237 -2.38 2.28 -28.07
CA GLN A 237 -1.90 2.32 -29.47
C GLN A 237 -0.91 1.19 -29.77
N THR A 238 0.03 0.92 -28.86
CA THR A 238 1.03 -0.16 -29.03
C THR A 238 0.37 -1.52 -29.17
N LEU A 239 -0.74 -1.74 -28.47
CA LEU A 239 -1.46 -3.01 -28.46
C LEU A 239 -2.68 -3.05 -29.42
N ASP A 240 -2.77 -2.09 -30.36
CA ASP A 240 -3.92 -2.02 -31.28
C ASP A 240 -4.04 -3.22 -32.21
N PHE A 241 -2.95 -3.95 -32.45
CA PHE A 241 -2.91 -5.18 -33.23
C PHE A 241 -3.62 -6.38 -32.61
N LEU A 242 -3.98 -6.31 -31.32
CA LEU A 242 -4.61 -7.41 -30.60
C LEU A 242 -6.04 -7.67 -31.10
N PRO A 243 -6.50 -8.96 -31.10
CA PRO A 243 -7.88 -9.30 -31.39
C PRO A 243 -8.89 -8.63 -30.48
N GLU A 244 -9.96 -8.06 -31.02
CA GLU A 244 -10.98 -7.30 -30.24
C GLU A 244 -11.55 -8.07 -29.04
N LYS A 245 -11.69 -9.40 -29.14
CA LYS A 245 -12.25 -10.25 -28.08
C LYS A 245 -11.53 -10.08 -26.73
N ASP A 246 -10.20 -10.04 -26.75
CA ASP A 246 -9.38 -10.05 -25.53
C ASP A 246 -8.65 -8.72 -25.29
N LYS A 247 -8.67 -7.82 -26.28
CA LYS A 247 -7.93 -6.56 -26.33
C LYS A 247 -8.12 -5.69 -25.09
N LYS A 248 -9.37 -5.48 -24.69
CA LYS A 248 -9.71 -4.62 -23.54
C LYS A 248 -9.13 -5.13 -22.22
N ASP A 249 -9.18 -6.42 -21.98
CA ASP A 249 -8.66 -7.04 -20.76
C ASP A 249 -7.13 -7.10 -20.76
N ILE A 250 -6.52 -7.36 -21.91
CA ILE A 250 -5.06 -7.34 -22.06
C ILE A 250 -4.54 -5.93 -21.84
N ILE A 251 -5.07 -4.91 -22.51
CA ILE A 251 -4.68 -3.50 -22.32
C ILE A 251 -4.79 -3.09 -20.85
N LYS A 252 -5.91 -3.43 -20.20
CA LYS A 252 -6.09 -3.14 -18.78
C LYS A 252 -5.00 -3.77 -17.91
N LYS A 253 -4.65 -5.03 -18.16
CA LYS A 253 -3.58 -5.74 -17.41
C LYS A 253 -2.21 -5.15 -17.70
N THR A 254 -1.92 -4.82 -18.96
CA THR A 254 -0.68 -4.16 -19.36
C THR A 254 -0.54 -2.77 -18.73
N CYS A 255 -1.61 -1.96 -18.70
CA CYS A 255 -1.59 -0.72 -17.93
C CYS A 255 -1.27 -0.95 -16.44
N GLN A 256 -1.91 -1.94 -15.81
CA GLN A 256 -1.64 -2.28 -14.41
C GLN A 256 -0.17 -2.65 -14.18
N ARG A 257 0.40 -3.49 -15.04
CA ARG A 257 1.80 -3.94 -14.93
C ARG A 257 2.79 -2.83 -15.22
N THR A 258 2.55 -2.02 -16.25
CA THR A 258 3.43 -0.88 -16.59
C THR A 258 3.48 0.13 -15.45
N PHE A 259 2.34 0.51 -14.88
CA PHE A 259 2.29 1.42 -13.73
C PHE A 259 2.91 0.79 -12.48
N GLN A 260 2.70 -0.51 -12.25
CA GLN A 260 3.38 -1.23 -11.16
C GLN A 260 4.89 -1.24 -11.35
N ALA A 261 5.38 -1.54 -12.55
CA ALA A 261 6.82 -1.60 -12.82
C ALA A 261 7.50 -0.24 -12.60
N LEU A 262 6.92 0.84 -13.11
CA LEU A 262 7.40 2.19 -12.89
C LEU A 262 7.38 2.58 -11.41
N ARG A 263 6.31 2.24 -10.68
CA ARG A 263 6.19 2.51 -9.25
C ARG A 263 7.30 1.81 -8.46
N ILE A 264 7.51 0.54 -8.73
CA ILE A 264 8.57 -0.25 -8.09
C ILE A 264 9.95 0.39 -8.34
N ASP A 265 10.21 0.81 -9.58
CA ASP A 265 11.49 1.40 -9.98
C ASP A 265 11.73 2.75 -9.27
N VAL A 266 10.80 3.71 -9.36
CA VAL A 266 11.00 5.05 -8.78
C VAL A 266 11.02 5.08 -7.23
N ASN A 267 10.49 4.05 -6.58
CA ASN A 267 10.49 3.93 -5.12
C ASN A 267 11.50 2.89 -4.61
N HIS A 268 12.25 2.21 -5.47
CA HIS A 268 13.20 1.16 -5.12
C HIS A 268 12.58 0.07 -4.23
N GLU A 269 11.31 -0.32 -4.53
CA GLU A 269 10.51 -1.15 -3.62
C GLU A 269 11.14 -2.52 -3.34
N PHE A 270 11.79 -3.14 -4.34
CA PHE A 270 12.44 -4.43 -4.16
C PHE A 270 13.74 -4.34 -3.36
N GLU A 271 14.55 -3.31 -3.60
CA GLU A 271 15.78 -3.06 -2.85
C GLU A 271 15.47 -2.79 -1.37
N VAL A 272 14.49 -1.94 -1.12
CA VAL A 272 14.00 -1.62 0.23
C VAL A 272 13.46 -2.87 0.93
N LEU A 273 12.65 -3.68 0.24
CA LEU A 273 12.11 -4.91 0.80
C LEU A 273 13.22 -5.94 1.08
N TYR A 274 14.20 -6.05 0.18
CA TYR A 274 15.34 -6.94 0.38
C TYR A 274 16.13 -6.55 1.63
N GLU A 275 16.49 -5.28 1.76
CA GLU A 275 17.20 -4.74 2.92
C GLU A 275 16.40 -4.95 4.23
N PHE A 276 15.09 -4.68 4.21
CA PHE A 276 14.22 -4.95 5.34
C PHE A 276 14.23 -6.43 5.74
N MET A 277 14.12 -7.33 4.78
CA MET A 277 14.14 -8.79 5.06
C MET A 277 15.47 -9.29 5.60
N GLU A 278 16.60 -8.66 5.24
CA GLU A 278 17.91 -8.97 5.81
C GLU A 278 18.01 -8.50 7.28
N LYS A 279 17.44 -7.35 7.61
CA LYS A 279 17.49 -6.74 8.95
C LYS A 279 16.41 -7.28 9.90
N LEU A 280 15.31 -7.77 9.37
CA LEU A 280 14.15 -8.26 10.14
C LEU A 280 14.51 -9.25 11.27
N PRO A 281 15.39 -10.25 11.05
CA PRO A 281 15.76 -11.17 12.13
C PRO A 281 16.42 -10.49 13.32
N GLY A 282 17.27 -9.49 13.06
CA GLY A 282 17.97 -8.74 14.11
C GLY A 282 17.09 -7.74 14.85
N ALA A 283 15.98 -7.36 14.23
CA ALA A 283 15.00 -6.44 14.82
C ALA A 283 13.97 -7.15 15.73
N LEU A 284 13.75 -8.45 15.53
CA LEU A 284 12.87 -9.26 16.36
C LEU A 284 13.56 -9.75 17.62
N LYS A 285 12.90 -9.63 18.76
CA LYS A 285 13.29 -10.34 19.99
C LYS A 285 13.16 -11.86 19.82
N PRO A 286 13.86 -12.68 20.64
CA PRO A 286 13.59 -14.12 20.70
C PRO A 286 12.11 -14.40 20.91
N GLY A 287 11.52 -15.34 20.15
CA GLY A 287 10.08 -15.62 20.16
C GLY A 287 9.21 -14.57 19.47
N GLY A 288 9.76 -13.44 19.03
CA GLY A 288 9.04 -12.36 18.36
C GLY A 288 8.44 -12.79 17.01
N ARG A 289 7.35 -12.15 16.62
CA ARG A 289 6.53 -12.53 15.46
C ARG A 289 6.49 -11.44 14.41
N ALA A 290 6.66 -11.79 13.13
CA ALA A 290 6.54 -10.88 12.01
C ALA A 290 5.45 -11.34 11.04
N ALA A 291 4.54 -10.44 10.68
CA ALA A 291 3.55 -10.63 9.62
C ALA A 291 3.83 -9.67 8.46
N ILE A 292 3.76 -10.18 7.23
CA ILE A 292 4.04 -9.40 6.02
C ILE A 292 2.93 -9.64 5.01
N LEU A 293 2.25 -8.57 4.61
CA LEU A 293 1.28 -8.57 3.52
C LEU A 293 1.97 -8.19 2.22
N THR A 294 1.70 -8.93 1.16
CA THR A 294 2.19 -8.67 -0.20
C THR A 294 1.03 -8.62 -1.18
N PHE A 295 1.14 -7.82 -2.23
CA PHE A 295 0.06 -7.59 -3.19
C PHE A 295 0.36 -8.10 -4.60
N HIS A 296 1.60 -8.40 -4.91
CA HIS A 296 1.98 -8.99 -6.20
C HIS A 296 3.00 -10.13 -6.05
N SER A 297 3.22 -10.85 -7.16
CA SER A 297 4.06 -12.06 -7.16
C SER A 297 5.53 -11.78 -6.84
N GLY A 298 6.06 -10.62 -7.22
CA GLY A 298 7.45 -10.24 -6.97
C GLY A 298 7.75 -10.11 -5.49
N GLU A 299 6.95 -9.32 -4.74
CA GLU A 299 7.06 -9.20 -3.27
C GLU A 299 6.93 -10.58 -2.60
N ASP A 300 5.89 -11.35 -2.95
CA ASP A 300 5.63 -12.66 -2.36
C ASP A 300 6.78 -13.65 -2.58
N LYS A 301 7.39 -13.66 -3.76
CA LYS A 301 8.56 -14.50 -4.08
C LYS A 301 9.76 -14.14 -3.20
N LEU A 302 10.03 -12.82 -3.03
CA LEU A 302 11.13 -12.31 -2.21
C LEU A 302 10.93 -12.67 -0.75
N VAL A 303 9.78 -12.34 -0.17
CA VAL A 303 9.44 -12.64 1.24
C VAL A 303 9.50 -14.14 1.49
N LYS A 304 8.86 -14.97 0.66
CA LYS A 304 8.91 -16.44 0.77
C LYS A 304 10.35 -16.98 0.79
N LYS A 305 11.20 -16.47 -0.11
CA LYS A 305 12.60 -16.93 -0.22
C LYS A 305 13.39 -16.57 1.03
N ALA A 306 13.23 -15.33 1.53
CA ALA A 306 13.93 -14.85 2.71
C ALA A 306 13.50 -15.61 3.99
N LEU A 307 12.19 -15.76 4.23
CA LEU A 307 11.69 -16.50 5.40
C LEU A 307 12.11 -17.97 5.38
N LYS A 308 12.04 -18.63 4.20
CA LYS A 308 12.51 -20.01 4.04
C LYS A 308 14.02 -20.15 4.30
N ALA A 309 14.82 -19.20 3.84
CA ALA A 309 16.27 -19.20 4.08
C ALA A 309 16.58 -19.01 5.57
N GLY A 310 15.92 -18.08 6.25
CA GLY A 310 16.06 -17.86 7.68
C GLY A 310 15.63 -19.06 8.52
N TYR A 311 14.54 -19.73 8.16
CA TYR A 311 14.14 -20.99 8.82
C TYR A 311 15.19 -22.10 8.66
N LYS A 312 15.74 -22.29 7.45
CA LYS A 312 16.79 -23.27 7.21
C LYS A 312 18.08 -22.97 7.97
N ALA A 313 18.37 -21.69 8.22
CA ALA A 313 19.51 -21.24 8.98
C ALA A 313 19.27 -21.28 10.51
N GLY A 314 18.10 -21.73 10.98
CA GLY A 314 17.75 -21.74 12.40
C GLY A 314 17.47 -20.36 12.99
N ILE A 315 17.32 -19.33 12.16
CA ILE A 315 17.00 -17.96 12.59
C ILE A 315 15.53 -17.85 13.00
N TYR A 316 14.65 -18.52 12.27
CA TYR A 316 13.23 -18.63 12.59
C TYR A 316 12.92 -20.05 13.09
N SER A 317 12.16 -20.14 14.18
CA SER A 317 11.64 -21.42 14.71
C SER A 317 10.50 -21.97 13.86
N ASP A 318 9.73 -21.06 13.25
CA ASP A 318 8.65 -21.39 12.31
C ASP A 318 8.41 -20.28 11.30
N TYR A 319 7.79 -20.61 10.17
CA TYR A 319 7.39 -19.66 9.13
C TYR A 319 6.23 -20.21 8.28
N SER A 320 5.50 -19.31 7.61
CA SER A 320 4.42 -19.68 6.70
C SER A 320 4.93 -20.42 5.46
N LYS A 321 4.73 -21.72 5.38
CA LYS A 321 5.00 -22.52 4.17
C LYS A 321 4.01 -22.14 3.07
N ASP A 322 2.75 -22.01 3.45
CA ASP A 322 1.65 -21.60 2.59
C ASP A 322 1.24 -20.16 2.89
N VAL A 323 0.58 -19.52 1.93
CA VAL A 323 0.05 -18.16 2.10
C VAL A 323 -1.30 -18.21 2.82
N ILE A 324 -1.54 -17.26 3.72
CA ILE A 324 -2.87 -16.96 4.22
C ILE A 324 -3.49 -15.93 3.27
N ARG A 325 -4.74 -16.12 2.91
CA ARG A 325 -5.48 -15.24 2.01
C ARG A 325 -6.66 -14.59 2.72
N PRO A 326 -7.08 -13.39 2.29
CA PRO A 326 -8.29 -12.76 2.79
C PRO A 326 -9.50 -13.65 2.55
N SER A 327 -10.48 -13.54 3.44
CA SER A 327 -11.74 -14.28 3.31
C SER A 327 -12.51 -13.90 2.03
N ALA A 328 -13.38 -14.80 1.55
CA ALA A 328 -14.25 -14.51 0.40
C ALA A 328 -15.16 -13.31 0.67
N GLN A 329 -15.61 -13.13 1.92
CA GLN A 329 -16.42 -12.00 2.35
C GLN A 329 -15.65 -10.69 2.25
N GLU A 330 -14.41 -10.65 2.73
CA GLU A 330 -13.53 -9.48 2.63
C GLU A 330 -13.24 -9.13 1.18
N CYS A 331 -12.92 -10.11 0.33
CA CYS A 331 -12.72 -9.92 -1.11
C CYS A 331 -13.95 -9.40 -1.84
N ALA A 332 -15.15 -9.71 -1.36
CA ALA A 332 -16.41 -9.18 -1.91
C ALA A 332 -16.65 -7.72 -1.49
N GLN A 333 -16.27 -7.35 -0.27
CA GLN A 333 -16.38 -5.99 0.25
C GLN A 333 -15.26 -5.09 -0.26
N ASN A 334 -14.04 -5.59 -0.32
CA ASN A 334 -12.85 -4.88 -0.80
C ASN A 334 -12.18 -5.65 -1.95
N GLY A 335 -12.44 -5.22 -3.19
CA GLY A 335 -11.86 -5.88 -4.37
C GLY A 335 -10.32 -5.82 -4.43
N ARG A 336 -9.68 -4.91 -3.69
CA ARG A 336 -8.20 -4.81 -3.60
C ARG A 336 -7.59 -5.91 -2.73
N ALA A 337 -8.37 -6.50 -1.81
CA ALA A 337 -7.93 -7.61 -1.00
C ALA A 337 -7.64 -8.90 -1.80
N ARG A 338 -8.19 -9.04 -3.01
CA ARG A 338 -8.10 -10.28 -3.81
C ARG A 338 -6.67 -10.72 -4.13
N SER A 339 -5.75 -9.77 -4.29
CA SER A 339 -4.33 -10.06 -4.57
C SER A 339 -3.49 -10.28 -3.32
N THR A 340 -4.02 -9.91 -2.14
CA THR A 340 -3.28 -9.94 -0.88
C THR A 340 -2.88 -11.35 -0.48
N LYS A 341 -1.66 -11.46 0.02
CA LYS A 341 -1.09 -12.68 0.59
C LYS A 341 -0.39 -12.31 1.88
N MET A 342 -0.70 -12.99 2.96
CA MET A 342 0.01 -12.85 4.23
C MET A 342 1.02 -13.98 4.38
N ARG A 343 2.25 -13.59 4.72
CA ARG A 343 3.31 -14.49 5.19
C ARG A 343 3.77 -14.07 6.57
N TRP A 344 4.33 -15.02 7.30
CA TRP A 344 4.76 -14.78 8.66
C TRP A 344 5.97 -15.63 9.05
N ALA A 345 6.65 -15.20 10.10
CA ALA A 345 7.71 -15.95 10.76
C ALA A 345 7.72 -15.69 12.27
N VAL A 346 8.27 -16.65 13.00
CA VAL A 346 8.54 -16.56 14.44
C VAL A 346 10.04 -16.65 14.65
N ARG A 347 10.64 -15.69 15.36
CA ARG A 347 12.08 -15.67 15.68
C ARG A 347 12.39 -16.84 16.63
N ALA A 348 13.47 -17.57 16.38
CA ALA A 348 13.96 -18.59 17.32
C ALA A 348 14.37 -17.94 18.65
N GLU A 349 14.34 -18.75 19.72
CA GLU A 349 14.77 -18.36 21.08
C GLU A 349 16.27 -17.99 21.11
#